data_d64f10838984eeb142baeeedbabb6282
#
_entry.id   d64f10838984eeb142baeeedbabb6282
#
_cell.length_a   1.000
_cell.length_b   1.000
_cell.length_c   1.000
_cell.angle_alpha   90.00
_cell.angle_beta   90.00
_cell.angle_gamma   90.00
#
_symmetry.space_group_name_H-M   'P 1'
#
loop_
_entity.id
_entity.type
_entity.pdbx_description
1 polymer ?
#
loop_
_entity_poly.entity_id
_entity_poly.type
_entity_poly.pdbx_seq_one_letter_code
_entity_poly.pdbx_strand_id
1 'polypeptide(L)'
;MIYLDTSVALIALLGQSGADEATRLIVEARARNELASSRLLEVEMARAAHRDGFEVRLIDKFIGGVELLEIDSAVVERACALTGELKSLDAIHLATATLLDRPRDPVTVLTHDARLAVVVCVRNIAVDPLAA
;
A
#
# COMPACT_ATOMS: atom_id res chain seq x y z
N MET A 1 1.39 -7.52 10.24
CA MET A 1 0.64 -6.44 9.55
C MET A 1 1.06 -6.34 8.10
N ILE A 2 0.12 -6.33 7.21
CA ILE A 2 0.35 -6.14 5.77
C ILE A 2 0.04 -4.70 5.42
N TYR A 3 1.02 -3.99 4.87
CA TYR A 3 0.83 -2.66 4.32
C TYR A 3 0.60 -2.76 2.82
N LEU A 4 -0.53 -2.25 2.36
CA LEU A 4 -0.97 -2.35 0.97
C LEU A 4 -0.56 -1.10 0.19
N ASP A 5 0.32 -1.27 -0.79
CA ASP A 5 0.62 -0.23 -1.77
C ASP A 5 -0.49 -0.18 -2.83
N THR A 6 -0.78 1.00 -3.32
CA THR A 6 -1.87 1.23 -4.29
C THR A 6 -1.70 0.41 -5.57
N SER A 7 -0.46 0.14 -6.00
CA SER A 7 -0.20 -0.67 -7.18
C SER A 7 -0.86 -2.05 -7.10
N VAL A 8 -0.81 -2.69 -5.94
CA VAL A 8 -1.40 -4.02 -5.71
C VAL A 8 -2.92 -3.93 -5.62
N ALA A 9 -3.44 -2.90 -4.95
CA ALA A 9 -4.87 -2.68 -4.86
C ALA A 9 -5.51 -2.54 -6.25
N LEU A 10 -4.87 -1.81 -7.15
CA LEU A 10 -5.35 -1.61 -8.51
C LEU A 10 -5.25 -2.89 -9.35
N ILE A 11 -4.21 -3.69 -9.19
CA ILE A 11 -4.10 -4.98 -9.87
C ILE A 11 -5.28 -5.88 -9.48
N ALA A 12 -5.57 -5.97 -8.20
CA ALA A 12 -6.68 -6.79 -7.70
C ALA A 12 -8.03 -6.28 -8.19
N LEU A 13 -8.27 -4.97 -8.08
CA LEU A 13 -9.55 -4.35 -8.44
C LEU A 13 -9.83 -4.41 -9.95
N LEU A 14 -8.80 -4.18 -10.77
CA LEU A 14 -8.95 -4.11 -12.23
C LEU A 14 -8.74 -5.45 -12.94
N GLY A 15 -8.49 -6.53 -12.22
CA GLY A 15 -8.31 -7.85 -12.80
C GLY A 15 -7.09 -7.95 -13.72
N GLN A 16 -6.04 -7.19 -13.44
CA GLN A 16 -4.81 -7.22 -14.23
C GLN A 16 -3.99 -8.48 -13.97
N SER A 17 -2.89 -8.67 -14.70
CA SER A 17 -1.97 -9.79 -14.48
C SER A 17 -1.49 -9.81 -13.02
N GLY A 18 -1.66 -10.94 -12.35
CA GLY A 18 -1.36 -11.09 -10.93
C GLY A 18 -2.54 -10.82 -10.00
N ALA A 19 -3.73 -10.52 -10.55
CA ALA A 19 -4.92 -10.18 -9.74
C ALA A 19 -5.35 -11.32 -8.81
N ASP A 20 -5.25 -12.56 -9.23
CA ASP A 20 -5.65 -13.71 -8.40
C ASP A 20 -4.79 -13.80 -7.14
N GLU A 21 -3.47 -13.68 -7.29
CA GLU A 21 -2.53 -13.69 -6.17
C GLU A 21 -2.70 -12.46 -5.29
N ALA A 22 -2.84 -11.26 -5.88
CA ALA A 22 -3.09 -10.03 -5.15
C ALA A 22 -4.38 -10.14 -4.32
N THR A 23 -5.45 -10.62 -4.93
CA THR A 23 -6.74 -10.80 -4.27
C THR A 23 -6.63 -11.78 -3.12
N ARG A 24 -5.94 -12.91 -3.32
CA ARG A 24 -5.74 -13.92 -2.28
C ARG A 24 -5.04 -13.33 -1.06
N LEU A 25 -3.94 -12.61 -1.26
CA LEU A 25 -3.17 -12.00 -0.18
C LEU A 25 -3.99 -10.93 0.56
N ILE A 26 -4.73 -10.11 -0.17
CA ILE A 26 -5.59 -9.07 0.41
C ILE A 26 -6.72 -9.70 1.23
N VAL A 27 -7.40 -10.69 0.70
CA VAL A 27 -8.50 -11.37 1.39
C VAL A 27 -8.02 -12.05 2.67
N GLU A 28 -6.87 -12.73 2.62
CA GLU A 28 -6.30 -13.38 3.81
C GLU A 28 -5.93 -12.36 4.89
N ALA A 29 -5.29 -11.25 4.52
CA ALA A 29 -4.92 -10.21 5.47
C ALA A 29 -6.15 -9.53 6.07
N ARG A 30 -7.16 -9.26 5.24
CA ARG A 30 -8.42 -8.65 5.68
C ARG A 30 -9.15 -9.55 6.69
N ALA A 31 -9.18 -10.86 6.45
CA ALA A 31 -9.82 -11.82 7.35
C ALA A 31 -9.18 -11.86 8.74
N ARG A 32 -7.89 -11.52 8.83
CA ARG A 32 -7.14 -11.48 10.10
C ARG A 32 -7.10 -10.09 10.73
N ASN A 33 -7.75 -9.10 10.12
CA ASN A 33 -7.65 -7.68 10.52
C ASN A 33 -6.18 -7.18 10.52
N GLU A 34 -5.41 -7.62 9.55
CA GLU A 34 -3.98 -7.30 9.41
C GLU A 34 -3.67 -6.50 8.15
N LEU A 35 -4.67 -5.87 7.55
CA LEU A 35 -4.51 -5.10 6.32
C LEU A 35 -4.61 -3.60 6.61
N ALA A 36 -3.55 -2.88 6.31
CA ALA A 36 -3.46 -1.43 6.51
C ALA A 36 -2.92 -0.73 5.27
N SER A 37 -3.18 0.54 5.16
CA SER A 37 -2.60 1.42 4.15
C SER A 37 -2.67 2.88 4.62
N SER A 38 -2.27 3.80 3.77
CA SER A 38 -2.40 5.23 3.98
C SER A 38 -3.74 5.73 3.44
N ARG A 39 -4.25 6.83 4.00
CA ARG A 39 -5.35 7.60 3.40
C ARG A 39 -5.04 7.97 1.95
N LEU A 40 -3.77 8.03 1.58
CA LEU A 40 -3.34 8.24 0.20
C LEU A 40 -3.91 7.20 -0.75
N LEU A 41 -4.13 5.97 -0.28
CA LEU A 41 -4.75 4.89 -1.07
C LEU A 41 -6.09 5.33 -1.66
N GLU A 42 -6.94 5.98 -0.86
CA GLU A 42 -8.24 6.48 -1.34
C GLU A 42 -8.08 7.47 -2.48
N VAL A 43 -7.15 8.41 -2.32
CA VAL A 43 -6.91 9.45 -3.34
C VAL A 43 -6.40 8.83 -4.63
N GLU A 44 -5.42 7.94 -4.53
CA GLU A 44 -4.82 7.31 -5.69
C GLU A 44 -5.81 6.40 -6.41
N MET A 45 -6.64 5.66 -5.67
CA MET A 45 -7.69 4.84 -6.27
C MET A 45 -8.78 5.69 -6.95
N ALA A 46 -9.19 6.79 -6.32
CA ALA A 46 -10.15 7.71 -6.91
C ALA A 46 -9.61 8.35 -8.20
N ARG A 47 -8.34 8.73 -8.20
CA ARG A 47 -7.70 9.28 -9.41
C ARG A 47 -7.61 8.22 -10.51
N ALA A 48 -7.32 6.99 -10.17
CA ALA A 48 -7.32 5.88 -11.12
C ALA A 48 -8.72 5.63 -11.69
N ALA A 49 -9.77 5.72 -10.86
CA ALA A 49 -11.15 5.57 -11.31
C ALA A 49 -11.51 6.61 -12.36
N HIS A 50 -11.14 7.86 -12.15
CA HIS A 50 -11.36 8.93 -13.11
C HIS A 50 -10.58 8.71 -14.41
N ARG A 51 -9.33 8.25 -14.30
CA ARG A 51 -8.48 7.99 -15.47
C ARG A 51 -8.95 6.79 -16.29
N ASP A 52 -9.29 5.69 -15.61
CA ASP A 52 -9.55 4.40 -16.26
C ASP A 52 -11.04 4.07 -16.40
N GLY A 53 -11.92 4.90 -15.85
CA GLY A 53 -13.37 4.82 -16.07
C GLY A 53 -14.10 3.73 -15.29
N PHE A 54 -13.64 3.36 -14.11
CA PHE A 54 -14.40 2.45 -13.26
C PHE A 54 -15.18 3.18 -12.15
N GLU A 55 -16.15 2.50 -11.54
CA GLU A 55 -17.05 3.12 -10.56
C GLU A 55 -16.40 3.37 -9.23
N VAL A 56 -16.57 4.59 -8.69
CA VAL A 56 -16.03 5.00 -7.38
C VAL A 56 -16.58 4.12 -6.24
N ARG A 57 -17.80 3.62 -6.33
CA ARG A 57 -18.36 2.73 -5.29
C ARG A 57 -17.58 1.44 -5.10
N LEU A 58 -16.85 0.98 -6.12
CA LEU A 58 -15.97 -0.19 -6.00
C LEU A 58 -14.82 0.09 -5.06
N ILE A 59 -14.36 1.34 -5.02
CA ILE A 59 -13.31 1.79 -4.10
C ILE A 59 -13.84 1.73 -2.67
N ASP A 60 -15.01 2.28 -2.40
CA ASP A 60 -15.61 2.29 -1.07
C ASP A 60 -15.76 0.88 -0.51
N LYS A 61 -16.20 -0.03 -1.36
CA LYS A 61 -16.33 -1.44 -1.00
C LYS A 61 -14.97 -2.08 -0.71
N PHE A 62 -13.96 -1.76 -1.52
CA PHE A 62 -12.61 -2.30 -1.37
C PHE A 62 -11.96 -1.83 -0.07
N ILE A 63 -12.00 -0.53 0.22
CA ILE A 63 -11.31 0.05 1.39
C ILE A 63 -12.02 -0.26 2.71
N GLY A 64 -13.26 -0.74 2.69
CA GLY A 64 -14.03 -1.04 3.89
C GLY A 64 -13.38 -2.06 4.82
N GLY A 65 -12.45 -2.88 4.33
CA GLY A 65 -11.69 -3.84 5.13
C GLY A 65 -10.23 -3.45 5.35
N VAL A 66 -9.85 -2.23 5.01
CA VAL A 66 -8.48 -1.73 5.14
C VAL A 66 -8.42 -0.69 6.24
N GLU A 67 -7.49 -0.85 7.19
CA GLU A 67 -7.21 0.19 8.17
C GLU A 67 -6.42 1.30 7.48
N LEU A 68 -7.05 2.46 7.31
CA LEU A 68 -6.43 3.62 6.66
C LEU A 68 -5.85 4.57 7.69
N LEU A 69 -4.54 4.80 7.61
CA LEU A 69 -3.85 5.70 8.51
C LEU A 69 -3.81 7.11 7.93
N GLU A 70 -4.04 8.08 8.80
CA GLU A 70 -4.01 9.49 8.41
C GLU A 70 -2.58 9.93 8.01
N ILE A 71 -2.52 10.89 7.09
CA ILE A 71 -1.26 11.55 6.72
C ILE A 71 -1.06 12.70 7.69
N ASP A 72 -0.60 12.37 8.88
CA ASP A 72 -0.40 13.31 9.97
C ASP A 72 1.02 13.90 9.97
N SER A 73 1.31 14.73 10.98
CA SER A 73 2.63 15.36 11.11
C SER A 73 3.76 14.34 11.20
N ALA A 74 3.55 13.23 11.90
CA ALA A 74 4.56 12.19 12.05
C ALA A 74 4.89 11.54 10.70
N VAL A 75 3.87 11.25 9.88
CA VAL A 75 4.06 10.73 8.52
C VAL A 75 4.81 11.74 7.66
N VAL A 76 4.41 13.01 7.69
CA VAL A 76 5.05 14.06 6.88
C VAL A 76 6.53 14.22 7.27
N GLU A 77 6.83 14.32 8.57
CA GLU A 77 8.21 14.42 9.04
C GLU A 77 9.05 13.21 8.61
N ARG A 78 8.52 12.02 8.74
CA ARG A 78 9.20 10.80 8.32
C ARG A 78 9.43 10.78 6.82
N ALA A 79 8.42 11.14 6.03
CA ALA A 79 8.53 11.19 4.56
C ALA A 79 9.60 12.19 4.11
N CYS A 80 9.66 13.36 4.74
CA CYS A 80 10.67 14.37 4.44
C CYS A 80 12.10 13.91 4.77
N ALA A 81 12.25 13.05 5.77
CA ALA A 81 13.55 12.55 6.21
C ALA A 81 14.06 11.35 5.40
N LEU A 82 13.20 10.68 4.62
CA LEU A 82 13.60 9.54 3.81
C LEU A 82 14.55 9.97 2.68
N THR A 83 15.59 9.16 2.49
CA THR A 83 16.59 9.37 1.45
C THR A 83 16.48 8.28 0.39
N GLY A 84 17.09 8.50 -0.78
CA GLY A 84 17.06 7.58 -1.89
C GLY A 84 16.15 8.06 -3.01
N GLU A 85 16.01 7.25 -4.05
CA GLU A 85 15.18 7.59 -5.21
C GLU A 85 13.71 7.25 -4.94
N LEU A 86 13.00 8.17 -4.28
CA LEU A 86 11.59 8.06 -3.99
C LEU A 86 10.83 9.28 -4.51
N LYS A 87 9.74 9.03 -5.19
CA LYS A 87 8.75 10.07 -5.49
C LYS A 87 7.98 10.41 -4.22
N SER A 88 7.38 11.60 -4.19
CA SER A 88 6.68 12.10 -3.00
C SER A 88 5.59 11.14 -2.47
N LEU A 89 4.80 10.56 -3.36
CA LEU A 89 3.73 9.65 -2.96
C LEU A 89 4.29 8.34 -2.39
N ASP A 90 5.37 7.82 -2.99
CA ASP A 90 6.05 6.62 -2.49
C ASP A 90 6.69 6.88 -1.13
N ALA A 91 7.22 8.08 -0.92
CA ALA A 91 7.77 8.47 0.38
C ALA A 91 6.69 8.50 1.47
N ILE A 92 5.49 8.95 1.14
CA ILE A 92 4.34 8.93 2.07
C ILE A 92 3.95 7.49 2.40
N HIS A 93 3.85 6.62 1.42
CA HIS A 93 3.56 5.20 1.66
C HIS A 93 4.64 4.55 2.53
N LEU A 94 5.90 4.73 2.19
CA LEU A 94 6.99 4.14 2.96
C LEU A 94 7.04 4.69 4.38
N ALA A 95 6.87 6.01 4.56
CA ALA A 95 6.82 6.62 5.89
C ALA A 95 5.71 6.02 6.74
N THR A 96 4.53 5.84 6.17
CA THR A 96 3.39 5.24 6.87
C THR A 96 3.71 3.79 7.29
N ALA A 97 4.27 3.01 6.38
CA ALA A 97 4.68 1.63 6.67
C ALA A 97 5.73 1.57 7.78
N THR A 98 6.73 2.45 7.75
CA THR A 98 7.78 2.46 8.80
C THR A 98 7.21 2.79 10.18
N LEU A 99 6.21 3.65 10.26
CA LEU A 99 5.56 3.99 11.53
C LEU A 99 4.70 2.84 12.07
N LEU A 100 4.23 1.96 11.22
CA LEU A 100 3.51 0.75 11.61
C LEU A 100 4.44 -0.39 12.02
N ASP A 101 5.68 -0.37 11.57
CA ASP A 101 6.62 -1.46 11.79
C ASP A 101 7.07 -1.51 13.24
N ARG A 102 6.83 -2.65 13.89
CA ARG A 102 7.16 -2.87 15.31
C ARG A 102 7.84 -4.23 15.46
N PRO A 103 8.78 -4.38 16.42
CA PRO A 103 9.47 -5.66 16.61
C PRO A 103 8.53 -6.84 16.89
N ARG A 104 7.40 -6.60 17.57
CA ARG A 104 6.43 -7.66 17.92
C ARG A 104 5.34 -7.83 16.85
N ASP A 105 5.19 -6.89 15.95
CA ASP A 105 4.25 -6.92 14.84
C ASP A 105 4.91 -6.26 13.64
N PRO A 106 5.86 -6.95 13.01
CA PRO A 106 6.58 -6.41 11.88
C PRO A 106 5.64 -6.24 10.67
N VAL A 107 5.91 -5.19 9.90
CA VAL A 107 5.16 -4.89 8.67
C VAL A 107 5.79 -5.62 7.49
N THR A 108 4.94 -6.18 6.64
CA THR A 108 5.31 -6.59 5.29
C THR A 108 4.63 -5.65 4.30
N VAL A 109 5.40 -5.01 3.44
CA VAL A 109 4.87 -4.14 2.39
C VAL A 109 4.55 -4.98 1.16
N LEU A 110 3.30 -4.94 0.75
CA LEU A 110 2.82 -5.63 -0.45
C LEU A 110 2.79 -4.62 -1.59
N THR A 111 3.67 -4.77 -2.56
CA THR A 111 3.82 -3.83 -3.68
C THR A 111 4.10 -4.55 -5.00
N HIS A 112 3.71 -3.90 -6.09
CA HIS A 112 4.07 -4.30 -7.45
C HIS A 112 5.13 -3.36 -8.04
N ASP A 113 5.51 -2.32 -7.30
CA ASP A 113 6.51 -1.35 -7.74
C ASP A 113 7.91 -1.82 -7.32
N ALA A 114 8.74 -2.19 -8.31
CA ALA A 114 10.09 -2.68 -8.06
C ALA A 114 11.00 -1.64 -7.40
N ARG A 115 10.82 -0.36 -7.68
CA ARG A 115 11.60 0.72 -7.06
C ARG A 115 11.27 0.85 -5.58
N LEU A 116 9.99 0.81 -5.25
CA LEU A 116 9.55 0.86 -3.86
C LEU A 116 10.05 -0.38 -3.11
N ALA A 117 9.96 -1.56 -3.72
CA ALA A 117 10.45 -2.81 -3.12
C ALA A 117 11.93 -2.72 -2.72
N VAL A 118 12.77 -2.17 -3.58
CA VAL A 118 14.21 -2.00 -3.29
C VAL A 118 14.42 -1.08 -2.09
N VAL A 119 13.73 0.05 -2.04
CA VAL A 119 13.90 1.03 -0.96
C VAL A 119 13.38 0.46 0.37
N VAL A 120 12.30 -0.29 0.34
CA VAL A 120 11.75 -0.98 1.51
C VAL A 120 12.77 -1.99 2.06
N CYS A 121 13.35 -2.82 1.21
CA CYS A 121 14.34 -3.82 1.60
C CYS A 121 15.58 -3.20 2.23
N VAL A 122 16.06 -2.08 1.70
CA VAL A 122 17.24 -1.37 2.25
C VAL A 122 17.01 -0.94 3.71
N ARG A 123 15.78 -0.73 4.09
CA ARG A 123 15.40 -0.35 5.46
C ARG A 123 15.07 -1.53 6.36
N ASN A 124 15.40 -2.75 5.93
CA ASN A 124 15.11 -3.99 6.68
C ASN A 124 13.63 -4.22 7.00
N ILE A 125 12.76 -3.65 6.19
CA ILE A 125 11.33 -3.93 6.25
C ILE A 125 11.03 -5.05 5.26
N ALA A 126 10.25 -6.03 5.68
CA ALA A 126 9.86 -7.12 4.80
C ALA A 126 9.02 -6.59 3.63
N VAL A 127 9.22 -7.16 2.45
CA VAL A 127 8.48 -6.81 1.25
C VAL A 127 8.05 -8.08 0.54
N ASP A 128 6.83 -8.06 0.03
CA ASP A 128 6.30 -9.11 -0.82
C ASP A 128 5.99 -8.49 -2.19
N PRO A 129 6.94 -8.54 -3.13
CA PRO A 129 6.70 -8.01 -4.46
C PRO A 129 5.91 -9.02 -5.29
N LEU A 130 4.82 -8.58 -5.86
CA LEU A 130 4.08 -9.39 -6.82
C LEU A 130 4.80 -9.36 -8.17
N ALA A 131 5.07 -10.52 -8.72
CA ALA A 131 5.61 -10.63 -10.06
C ALA A 131 4.62 -10.05 -11.07
N ALA A 132 5.15 -9.35 -12.05
CA ALA A 132 4.35 -8.78 -13.13
C ALA A 132 3.77 -9.88 -14.02
#